data_f2278131b1104ac9f4d596fcb4b95451
#
_entry.id   f2278131b1104ac9f4d596fcb4b95451
#
_cell.length_a   1.000
_cell.length_b   1.000
_cell.length_c   1.000
_cell.angle_alpha   90.00
_cell.angle_beta   90.00
_cell.angle_gamma   90.00
#
_symmetry.space_group_name_H-M   'P 1'
#
loop_
_entity.id
_entity.type
_entity.pdbx_description
1 polymer ?
#
loop_
_entity_poly.entity_id
_entity_poly.type
_entity_poly.pdbx_seq_one_letter_code
_entity_poly.pdbx_strand_id
1 'polypeptide(L)'
;VTYRDLEKKDYPYVEKIIRDTWNYDNICQKPSTAKQMAKVYLRGCLTQKTFARVAVCRDRVVGIIIGECEKDRKMNPGAHISSFFNGLRLMLSGDGRKVGKQFRGFEKTDREMLESCKKKFDGEVVFFAVAKSVRGCGVGKELWGQLRGYFRAKGAERVYVFTDNTCNYKFYESQDFERLDCRELLISPGGQRFRLEMYLYEYNF
;
A
#
# COMPACT_ATOMS: atom_id res chain seq x y z
N VAL A 1 7.70 0.05 -21.38
CA VAL A 1 6.73 0.19 -20.27
C VAL A 1 5.94 1.46 -20.50
N THR A 2 4.63 1.37 -20.45
CA THR A 2 3.70 2.52 -20.53
C THR A 2 3.09 2.79 -19.15
N TYR A 3 2.71 4.04 -18.91
CA TYR A 3 2.13 4.48 -17.64
C TYR A 3 0.77 5.11 -17.91
N ARG A 4 -0.25 4.67 -17.19
CA ARG A 4 -1.63 5.15 -17.34
C ARG A 4 -2.42 5.06 -16.04
N ASP A 5 -3.62 5.62 -16.06
CA ASP A 5 -4.53 5.49 -14.92
C ASP A 5 -4.90 4.02 -14.65
N LEU A 6 -5.11 3.71 -13.38
CA LEU A 6 -5.60 2.41 -12.93
C LEU A 6 -7.06 2.20 -13.40
N GLU A 7 -7.30 1.10 -14.08
CA GLU A 7 -8.63 0.68 -14.53
C GLU A 7 -9.10 -0.58 -13.78
N LYS A 8 -10.42 -0.85 -13.78
CA LYS A 8 -10.96 -2.04 -13.11
C LYS A 8 -10.41 -3.36 -13.66
N LYS A 9 -10.08 -3.42 -14.95
CA LYS A 9 -9.47 -4.60 -15.58
C LYS A 9 -8.09 -4.94 -15.04
N ASP A 10 -7.41 -3.98 -14.39
CA ASP A 10 -6.07 -4.15 -13.85
C ASP A 10 -6.05 -4.81 -12.46
N TYR A 11 -7.19 -4.77 -11.75
CA TYR A 11 -7.28 -5.23 -10.38
C TYR A 11 -6.74 -6.65 -10.16
N PRO A 12 -7.01 -7.66 -11.02
CA PRO A 12 -6.45 -9.00 -10.84
C PRO A 12 -4.92 -9.03 -10.86
N TYR A 13 -4.29 -8.19 -11.71
CA TYR A 13 -2.83 -8.08 -11.77
C TYR A 13 -2.26 -7.40 -10.53
N VAL A 14 -2.91 -6.33 -10.07
CA VAL A 14 -2.52 -5.62 -8.83
C VAL A 14 -2.68 -6.52 -7.61
N GLU A 15 -3.79 -7.27 -7.51
CA GLU A 15 -4.01 -8.25 -6.45
C GLU A 15 -2.92 -9.35 -6.45
N LYS A 16 -2.42 -9.74 -7.63
CA LYS A 16 -1.26 -10.63 -7.72
C LYS A 16 0.02 -9.97 -7.22
N ILE A 17 0.31 -8.73 -7.60
CA ILE A 17 1.47 -7.97 -7.11
C ILE A 17 1.43 -7.87 -5.58
N ILE A 18 0.26 -7.60 -5.00
CA ILE A 18 0.04 -7.57 -3.55
C ILE A 18 0.42 -8.91 -2.91
N ARG A 19 -0.10 -10.03 -3.43
CA ARG A 19 0.20 -11.36 -2.90
C ARG A 19 1.69 -11.70 -2.98
N ASP A 20 2.32 -11.36 -4.11
CA ASP A 20 3.75 -11.62 -4.33
C ASP A 20 4.64 -10.72 -3.43
N THR A 21 4.20 -9.49 -3.13
CA THR A 21 4.94 -8.55 -2.28
C THR A 21 4.96 -9.00 -0.83
N TRP A 22 3.82 -9.37 -0.27
CA TRP A 22 3.70 -9.80 1.12
C TRP A 22 3.62 -11.30 1.31
N ASN A 23 3.90 -12.07 0.26
CA ASN A 23 3.98 -13.53 0.31
C ASN A 23 2.70 -14.20 0.89
N TYR A 24 1.53 -13.64 0.58
CA TYR A 24 0.26 -14.10 1.13
C TYR A 24 -0.04 -15.56 0.81
N ASP A 25 0.41 -16.05 -0.36
CA ASP A 25 0.18 -17.44 -0.78
C ASP A 25 0.90 -18.47 0.13
N ASN A 26 1.97 -18.06 0.83
CA ASN A 26 2.69 -18.90 1.80
C ASN A 26 2.24 -18.65 3.26
N ILE A 27 1.67 -17.49 3.56
CA ILE A 27 1.20 -17.12 4.90
C ILE A 27 -0.19 -17.70 5.17
N CYS A 28 -1.06 -17.75 4.16
CA CYS A 28 -2.43 -18.23 4.30
C CYS A 28 -2.49 -19.75 4.13
N GLN A 29 -3.29 -20.40 4.97
CA GLN A 29 -3.54 -21.83 4.86
C GLN A 29 -4.27 -22.23 3.56
N LYS A 30 -5.07 -21.30 3.02
CA LYS A 30 -5.87 -21.52 1.81
C LYS A 30 -5.56 -20.46 0.74
N PRO A 31 -5.34 -20.86 -0.52
CA PRO A 31 -5.14 -19.89 -1.62
C PRO A 31 -6.31 -18.92 -1.82
N SER A 32 -7.54 -19.34 -1.48
CA SER A 32 -8.72 -18.49 -1.52
C SER A 32 -8.64 -17.34 -0.52
N THR A 33 -8.07 -17.57 0.68
CA THR A 33 -7.86 -16.54 1.71
C THR A 33 -6.81 -15.53 1.24
N ALA A 34 -5.68 -15.98 0.66
CA ALA A 34 -4.66 -15.11 0.11
C ALA A 34 -5.21 -14.18 -0.98
N LYS A 35 -6.02 -14.71 -1.90
CA LYS A 35 -6.71 -13.91 -2.93
C LYS A 35 -7.67 -12.90 -2.31
N GLN A 36 -8.47 -13.33 -1.31
CA GLN A 36 -9.42 -12.44 -0.65
C GLN A 36 -8.71 -11.33 0.13
N MET A 37 -7.58 -11.62 0.79
CA MET A 37 -6.76 -10.63 1.48
C MET A 37 -6.26 -9.54 0.52
N ALA A 38 -5.64 -9.95 -0.59
CA ALA A 38 -5.17 -8.99 -1.59
C ALA A 38 -6.29 -8.12 -2.14
N LYS A 39 -7.48 -8.70 -2.33
CA LYS A 39 -8.67 -7.98 -2.76
C LYS A 39 -9.13 -6.96 -1.69
N VAL A 40 -9.19 -7.36 -0.41
CA VAL A 40 -9.55 -6.47 0.70
C VAL A 40 -8.56 -5.31 0.79
N TYR A 41 -7.27 -5.61 0.75
CA TYR A 41 -6.22 -4.60 0.80
C TYR A 41 -6.34 -3.57 -0.34
N LEU A 42 -6.44 -4.05 -1.60
CA LEU A 42 -6.60 -3.15 -2.75
C LEU A 42 -7.87 -2.29 -2.62
N ARG A 43 -9.00 -2.89 -2.20
CA ARG A 43 -10.24 -2.12 -2.02
C ARG A 43 -10.11 -1.07 -0.92
N GLY A 44 -9.40 -1.36 0.16
CA GLY A 44 -9.05 -0.38 1.20
C GLY A 44 -8.28 0.80 0.61
N CYS A 45 -7.19 0.56 -0.11
CA CYS A 45 -6.41 1.61 -0.77
C CYS A 45 -7.24 2.47 -1.73
N LEU A 46 -8.22 1.87 -2.41
CA LEU A 46 -9.08 2.59 -3.36
C LEU A 46 -10.14 3.48 -2.68
N THR A 47 -10.42 3.32 -1.39
CA THR A 47 -11.33 4.22 -0.66
C THR A 47 -10.75 5.61 -0.47
N GLN A 48 -9.44 5.70 -0.34
CA GLN A 48 -8.69 6.93 -0.04
C GLN A 48 -8.08 7.59 -1.27
N LYS A 49 -8.03 6.88 -2.41
CA LYS A 49 -7.28 7.34 -3.58
C LYS A 49 -7.79 8.66 -4.14
N THR A 50 -6.88 9.58 -4.38
CA THR A 50 -7.07 10.76 -5.25
C THR A 50 -6.26 10.65 -6.54
N PHE A 51 -5.20 9.81 -6.51
CA PHE A 51 -4.34 9.50 -7.65
C PHE A 51 -4.04 8.01 -7.70
N ALA A 52 -4.04 7.40 -8.89
CA ALA A 52 -3.61 6.02 -9.07
C ALA A 52 -3.06 5.79 -10.48
N ARG A 53 -1.82 5.31 -10.58
CA ARG A 53 -1.13 4.99 -11.84
C ARG A 53 -0.62 3.56 -11.83
N VAL A 54 -0.66 2.95 -13.00
CA VAL A 54 -0.06 1.63 -13.25
C VAL A 54 1.02 1.73 -14.32
N ALA A 55 2.06 0.93 -14.15
CA ALA A 55 3.06 0.64 -15.16
C ALA A 55 2.67 -0.66 -15.87
N VAL A 56 2.58 -0.63 -17.19
CA VAL A 56 2.16 -1.75 -18.03
C VAL A 56 3.30 -2.15 -18.96
N CYS A 57 3.62 -3.44 -18.98
CA CYS A 57 4.59 -4.04 -19.88
C CYS A 57 3.96 -5.27 -20.56
N ARG A 58 3.93 -5.31 -21.90
CA ARG A 58 3.34 -6.42 -22.67
C ARG A 58 1.92 -6.77 -22.14
N ASP A 59 1.07 -5.76 -22.06
CA ASP A 59 -0.35 -5.83 -21.63
C ASP A 59 -0.57 -6.33 -20.18
N ARG A 60 0.48 -6.40 -19.37
CA ARG A 60 0.40 -6.78 -17.96
C ARG A 60 0.84 -5.63 -17.06
N VAL A 61 0.08 -5.41 -16.00
CA VAL A 61 0.49 -4.48 -14.96
C VAL A 61 1.69 -5.04 -14.22
N VAL A 62 2.78 -4.26 -14.20
CA VAL A 62 4.05 -4.61 -13.56
C VAL A 62 4.41 -3.67 -12.41
N GLY A 63 3.64 -2.61 -12.20
CA GLY A 63 3.82 -1.69 -11.08
C GLY A 63 2.56 -0.86 -10.87
N ILE A 64 2.39 -0.37 -9.66
CA ILE A 64 1.28 0.49 -9.25
C ILE A 64 1.76 1.48 -8.21
N ILE A 65 1.22 2.70 -8.26
CA ILE A 65 1.28 3.66 -7.18
C ILE A 65 -0.09 4.29 -6.95
N ILE A 66 -0.49 4.39 -5.69
CA ILE A 66 -1.72 5.06 -5.25
C ILE A 66 -1.33 6.14 -4.26
N GLY A 67 -1.82 7.36 -4.46
CA GLY A 67 -1.66 8.48 -3.56
C GLY A 67 -3.00 9.07 -3.15
N GLU A 68 -2.99 9.69 -1.99
CA GLU A 68 -4.10 10.49 -1.47
C GLU A 68 -3.59 11.89 -1.15
N CYS A 69 -4.27 12.89 -1.67
CA CYS A 69 -4.04 14.29 -1.34
C CYS A 69 -5.24 14.82 -0.57
N GLU A 70 -5.01 15.38 0.62
CA GLU A 70 -6.08 15.87 1.51
C GLU A 70 -6.98 16.90 0.81
N LYS A 71 -6.39 17.82 0.04
CA LYS A 71 -7.11 18.85 -0.71
C LYS A 71 -8.02 18.31 -1.82
N ASP A 72 -7.76 17.09 -2.32
CA ASP A 72 -8.53 16.44 -3.40
C ASP A 72 -9.42 15.31 -2.89
N ARG A 73 -9.44 15.08 -1.58
CA ARG A 73 -10.20 13.99 -0.96
C ARG A 73 -11.70 14.12 -1.26
N LYS A 74 -12.25 13.13 -1.94
CA LYS A 74 -13.67 13.03 -2.24
C LYS A 74 -14.20 11.72 -1.67
N MET A 75 -15.35 11.78 -1.02
CA MET A 75 -16.01 10.56 -0.56
C MET A 75 -16.39 9.69 -1.77
N ASN A 76 -15.96 8.44 -1.78
CA ASN A 76 -16.31 7.46 -2.80
C ASN A 76 -17.17 6.35 -2.18
N PRO A 77 -18.52 6.52 -2.11
CA PRO A 77 -19.40 5.58 -1.43
C PRO A 77 -19.29 4.16 -1.99
N GLY A 78 -19.14 4.02 -3.31
CA GLY A 78 -19.01 2.71 -3.95
C GLY A 78 -17.75 1.96 -3.54
N ALA A 79 -16.63 2.65 -3.37
CA ALA A 79 -15.39 2.05 -2.88
C ALA A 79 -15.52 1.61 -1.42
N HIS A 80 -16.13 2.43 -0.56
CA HIS A 80 -16.38 2.10 0.84
C HIS A 80 -17.30 0.88 0.99
N ILE A 81 -18.41 0.83 0.25
CA ILE A 81 -19.32 -0.32 0.23
C ILE A 81 -18.57 -1.59 -0.24
N SER A 82 -17.81 -1.49 -1.33
CA SER A 82 -17.03 -2.62 -1.84
C SER A 82 -15.99 -3.11 -0.83
N SER A 83 -15.29 -2.20 -0.14
CA SER A 83 -14.32 -2.52 0.91
C SER A 83 -14.99 -3.23 2.07
N PHE A 84 -16.13 -2.72 2.55
CA PHE A 84 -16.89 -3.30 3.65
C PHE A 84 -17.33 -4.75 3.36
N PHE A 85 -17.96 -5.02 2.20
CA PHE A 85 -18.39 -6.38 1.88
C PHE A 85 -17.22 -7.35 1.68
N ASN A 86 -16.10 -6.91 1.11
CA ASN A 86 -14.93 -7.75 0.98
C ASN A 86 -14.28 -8.05 2.35
N GLY A 87 -14.24 -7.07 3.26
CA GLY A 87 -13.79 -7.25 4.64
C GLY A 87 -14.68 -8.23 5.40
N LEU A 88 -16.01 -8.08 5.32
CA LEU A 88 -16.97 -8.99 5.93
C LEU A 88 -16.78 -10.44 5.43
N ARG A 89 -16.65 -10.62 4.11
CA ARG A 89 -16.40 -11.94 3.51
C ARG A 89 -15.10 -12.58 4.03
N LEU A 90 -14.04 -11.81 4.22
CA LEU A 90 -12.79 -12.29 4.80
C LEU A 90 -13.01 -12.79 6.23
N MET A 91 -13.77 -12.05 7.04
CA MET A 91 -14.04 -12.36 8.44
C MET A 91 -14.93 -13.59 8.66
N LEU A 92 -15.66 -14.06 7.63
CA LEU A 92 -16.46 -15.27 7.71
C LEU A 92 -15.61 -16.56 7.80
N SER A 93 -14.33 -16.51 7.45
CA SER A 93 -13.41 -17.65 7.57
C SER A 93 -12.57 -17.55 8.86
N GLY A 94 -12.24 -18.72 9.45
CA GLY A 94 -11.37 -18.76 10.64
C GLY A 94 -9.97 -18.20 10.36
N ASP A 95 -9.43 -18.51 9.18
CA ASP A 95 -8.14 -18.00 8.70
C ASP A 95 -8.20 -16.48 8.49
N GLY A 96 -9.28 -15.98 7.88
CA GLY A 96 -9.50 -14.54 7.67
C GLY A 96 -9.63 -13.76 8.98
N ARG A 97 -10.21 -14.34 10.04
CA ARG A 97 -10.28 -13.67 11.36
C ARG A 97 -8.91 -13.51 12.00
N LYS A 98 -8.02 -14.52 11.88
CA LYS A 98 -6.64 -14.42 12.38
C LYS A 98 -5.88 -13.31 11.67
N VAL A 99 -6.00 -13.27 10.36
CA VAL A 99 -5.40 -12.23 9.52
C VAL A 99 -5.94 -10.85 9.84
N GLY A 100 -7.26 -10.70 9.98
CA GLY A 100 -7.89 -9.43 10.34
C GLY A 100 -7.41 -8.88 11.70
N LYS A 101 -7.04 -9.76 12.65
CA LYS A 101 -6.42 -9.34 13.91
C LYS A 101 -5.03 -8.74 13.70
N GLN A 102 -4.24 -9.33 12.80
CA GLN A 102 -2.90 -8.80 12.46
C GLN A 102 -3.01 -7.44 11.76
N PHE A 103 -3.93 -7.28 10.80
CA PHE A 103 -4.15 -5.99 10.14
C PHE A 103 -4.49 -4.86 11.11
N ARG A 104 -5.33 -5.12 12.10
CA ARG A 104 -5.62 -4.12 13.15
C ARG A 104 -4.38 -3.74 13.96
N GLY A 105 -3.44 -4.66 14.12
CA GLY A 105 -2.14 -4.36 14.73
C GLY A 105 -1.34 -3.34 13.92
N PHE A 106 -1.26 -3.53 12.60
CA PHE A 106 -0.60 -2.59 11.69
C PHE A 106 -1.26 -1.21 11.73
N GLU A 107 -2.58 -1.15 11.49
CA GLU A 107 -3.34 0.11 11.52
C GLU A 107 -3.18 0.88 12.84
N LYS A 108 -3.12 0.17 13.97
CA LYS A 108 -2.89 0.77 15.28
C LYS A 108 -1.48 1.37 15.35
N THR A 109 -0.45 0.62 14.94
CA THR A 109 0.95 1.07 14.96
C THR A 109 1.14 2.27 14.04
N ASP A 110 0.60 2.23 12.80
CA ASP A 110 0.66 3.32 11.84
C ASP A 110 0.06 4.61 12.40
N ARG A 111 -1.13 4.52 13.01
CA ARG A 111 -1.78 5.66 13.65
C ARG A 111 -0.96 6.23 14.81
N GLU A 112 -0.43 5.37 15.68
CA GLU A 112 0.41 5.79 16.81
C GLU A 112 1.69 6.48 16.34
N MET A 113 2.31 6.03 15.23
CA MET A 113 3.48 6.67 14.62
C MET A 113 3.12 8.07 14.10
N LEU A 114 1.97 8.19 13.41
CA LEU A 114 1.51 9.48 12.88
C LEU A 114 1.16 10.47 14.00
N GLU A 115 0.48 10.03 15.04
CA GLU A 115 0.12 10.85 16.19
C GLU A 115 1.37 11.33 16.97
N SER A 116 2.38 10.46 17.10
CA SER A 116 3.60 10.78 17.86
C SER A 116 4.50 11.80 17.14
N CYS A 117 4.51 11.85 15.82
CA CYS A 117 5.33 12.80 15.08
C CYS A 117 4.84 14.26 15.15
N LYS A 118 3.59 14.48 15.57
CA LYS A 118 2.95 15.82 15.75
C LYS A 118 3.08 16.74 14.51
N LYS A 119 3.22 16.16 13.34
CA LYS A 119 3.32 16.87 12.07
C LYS A 119 1.98 16.82 11.32
N LYS A 120 1.72 17.83 10.47
CA LYS A 120 0.62 17.81 9.52
C LYS A 120 1.15 17.42 8.16
N PHE A 121 0.39 16.61 7.44
CA PHE A 121 0.70 16.15 6.11
C PHE A 121 -0.42 16.52 5.15
N ASP A 122 -0.07 16.83 3.91
CA ASP A 122 -1.01 17.18 2.84
C ASP A 122 -1.44 15.95 2.04
N GLY A 123 -0.80 14.80 2.26
CA GLY A 123 -1.13 13.57 1.57
C GLY A 123 -0.31 12.35 1.99
N GLU A 124 -0.66 11.23 1.40
CA GLU A 124 -0.10 9.91 1.69
C GLU A 124 0.26 9.16 0.40
N VAL A 125 1.38 8.45 0.40
CA VAL A 125 1.63 7.38 -0.56
C VAL A 125 0.95 6.12 -0.02
N VAL A 126 -0.31 5.93 -0.40
CA VAL A 126 -1.21 4.89 0.16
C VAL A 126 -0.76 3.47 -0.18
N PHE A 127 -0.28 3.28 -1.41
CA PHE A 127 0.22 1.99 -1.86
C PHE A 127 1.21 2.17 -3.01
N PHE A 128 2.34 1.47 -2.92
CA PHE A 128 3.35 1.48 -3.97
C PHE A 128 4.04 0.12 -4.08
N ALA A 129 3.94 -0.51 -5.24
CA ALA A 129 4.59 -1.78 -5.49
C ALA A 129 5.01 -1.94 -6.95
N VAL A 130 6.17 -2.60 -7.15
CA VAL A 130 6.72 -2.94 -8.46
C VAL A 130 7.05 -4.42 -8.48
N ALA A 131 6.59 -5.12 -9.51
CA ALA A 131 6.84 -6.55 -9.70
C ALA A 131 8.35 -6.84 -9.72
N LYS A 132 8.76 -7.94 -9.10
CA LYS A 132 10.19 -8.31 -8.98
C LYS A 132 10.91 -8.35 -10.32
N SER A 133 10.21 -8.79 -11.39
CA SER A 133 10.75 -8.94 -12.74
C SER A 133 11.18 -7.65 -13.44
N VAL A 134 10.75 -6.49 -12.96
CA VAL A 134 11.07 -5.15 -13.52
C VAL A 134 11.73 -4.21 -12.52
N ARG A 135 12.15 -4.72 -11.36
CA ARG A 135 12.93 -3.94 -10.40
C ARG A 135 14.28 -3.58 -10.99
N GLY A 136 14.81 -2.42 -10.64
CA GLY A 136 16.05 -1.90 -11.21
C GLY A 136 15.91 -1.26 -12.60
N CYS A 137 14.76 -1.39 -13.28
CA CYS A 137 14.51 -0.83 -14.61
C CYS A 137 13.92 0.60 -14.61
N GLY A 138 13.99 1.32 -13.48
CA GLY A 138 13.49 2.70 -13.38
C GLY A 138 11.96 2.83 -13.20
N VAL A 139 11.19 1.72 -13.28
CA VAL A 139 9.71 1.74 -13.20
C VAL A 139 9.22 2.40 -11.91
N GLY A 140 9.85 2.11 -10.77
CA GLY A 140 9.47 2.72 -9.50
C GLY A 140 9.75 4.22 -9.46
N LYS A 141 10.89 4.65 -9.98
CA LYS A 141 11.27 6.06 -10.04
C LYS A 141 10.28 6.86 -10.89
N GLU A 142 9.85 6.31 -12.01
CA GLU A 142 8.87 6.97 -12.89
C GLU A 142 7.49 7.07 -12.22
N LEU A 143 6.99 5.98 -11.62
CA LEU A 143 5.71 6.00 -10.88
C LEU A 143 5.72 7.03 -9.74
N TRP A 144 6.80 7.08 -8.96
CA TRP A 144 6.97 8.09 -7.93
C TRP A 144 7.04 9.49 -8.52
N GLY A 145 7.78 9.68 -9.62
CA GLY A 145 7.88 10.97 -10.31
C GLY A 145 6.52 11.52 -10.70
N GLN A 146 5.61 10.67 -11.22
CA GLN A 146 4.25 11.06 -11.58
C GLN A 146 3.39 11.42 -10.35
N LEU A 147 3.44 10.63 -9.28
CA LEU A 147 2.73 10.95 -8.03
C LEU A 147 3.28 12.22 -7.38
N ARG A 148 4.61 12.39 -7.36
CA ARG A 148 5.27 13.59 -6.85
C ARG A 148 4.84 14.84 -7.64
N GLY A 149 4.76 14.72 -8.97
CA GLY A 149 4.24 15.78 -9.84
C GLY A 149 2.78 16.15 -9.52
N TYR A 150 1.95 15.15 -9.27
CA TYR A 150 0.56 15.35 -8.84
C TYR A 150 0.49 16.11 -7.50
N PHE A 151 1.21 15.67 -6.46
CA PHE A 151 1.24 16.34 -5.17
C PHE A 151 1.71 17.81 -5.29
N ARG A 152 2.77 18.03 -6.06
CA ARG A 152 3.28 19.39 -6.31
C ARG A 152 2.25 20.27 -7.02
N ALA A 153 1.53 19.74 -8.01
CA ALA A 153 0.46 20.46 -8.70
C ALA A 153 -0.73 20.79 -7.79
N LYS A 154 -0.93 20.03 -6.70
CA LYS A 154 -1.93 20.31 -5.67
C LYS A 154 -1.41 21.23 -4.56
N GLY A 155 -0.16 21.68 -4.64
CA GLY A 155 0.46 22.51 -3.62
C GLY A 155 0.62 21.78 -2.28
N ALA A 156 0.94 20.50 -2.32
CA ALA A 156 1.34 19.76 -1.14
C ALA A 156 2.76 20.17 -0.74
N GLU A 157 2.97 20.41 0.53
CA GLU A 157 4.28 20.75 1.11
C GLU A 157 4.94 19.50 1.72
N ARG A 158 4.13 18.59 2.28
CA ARG A 158 4.63 17.42 2.99
C ARG A 158 3.70 16.22 2.79
N VAL A 159 4.29 15.07 2.46
CA VAL A 159 3.56 13.80 2.34
C VAL A 159 4.29 12.71 3.11
N TYR A 160 3.57 11.65 3.47
CA TYR A 160 4.15 10.52 4.20
C TYR A 160 3.89 9.19 3.51
N VAL A 161 4.62 8.17 3.96
CA VAL A 161 4.43 6.77 3.58
C VAL A 161 4.76 5.85 4.75
N PHE A 162 3.94 4.81 4.93
CA PHE A 162 4.27 3.68 5.77
C PHE A 162 4.92 2.56 4.95
N THR A 163 5.92 1.94 5.51
CA THR A 163 6.59 0.76 4.94
C THR A 163 7.18 -0.10 6.06
N ASP A 164 7.83 -1.20 5.71
CA ASP A 164 8.46 -2.09 6.68
C ASP A 164 9.78 -2.67 6.16
N ASN A 165 10.52 -3.36 7.03
CA ASN A 165 11.81 -3.97 6.69
C ASN A 165 11.74 -5.14 5.71
N THR A 166 10.55 -5.67 5.39
CA THR A 166 10.35 -6.72 4.37
C THR A 166 10.13 -6.12 2.98
N CYS A 167 9.82 -4.84 2.92
CA CYS A 167 9.63 -4.06 1.70
C CYS A 167 10.94 -3.41 1.23
N ASN A 168 10.93 -2.79 0.05
CA ASN A 168 12.09 -2.06 -0.47
C ASN A 168 12.14 -0.63 0.11
N TYR A 169 12.25 -0.49 1.43
CA TYR A 169 12.29 0.80 2.12
C TYR A 169 13.46 1.71 1.66
N LYS A 170 14.59 1.11 1.26
CA LYS A 170 15.75 1.84 0.72
C LYS A 170 15.42 2.64 -0.54
N PHE A 171 14.36 2.28 -1.26
CA PHE A 171 13.85 3.08 -2.37
C PHE A 171 13.48 4.49 -1.88
N TYR A 172 12.75 4.60 -0.79
CA TYR A 172 12.32 5.89 -0.25
C TYR A 172 13.52 6.75 0.16
N GLU A 173 14.51 6.15 0.84
CA GLU A 173 15.76 6.83 1.20
C GLU A 173 16.51 7.33 -0.05
N SER A 174 16.51 6.58 -1.14
CA SER A 174 17.11 6.98 -2.43
C SER A 174 16.32 8.04 -3.20
N GLN A 175 15.12 8.37 -2.75
CA GLN A 175 14.23 9.40 -3.31
C GLN A 175 14.03 10.58 -2.33
N ASP A 176 15.00 10.79 -1.44
CA ASP A 176 15.06 11.91 -0.49
C ASP A 176 13.91 11.93 0.54
N PHE A 177 13.34 10.75 0.86
CA PHE A 177 12.46 10.63 2.00
C PHE A 177 13.26 10.55 3.30
N GLU A 178 12.79 11.22 4.32
CA GLU A 178 13.35 11.19 5.68
C GLU A 178 12.57 10.23 6.58
N ARG A 179 13.26 9.36 7.32
CA ARG A 179 12.61 8.46 8.28
C ARG A 179 12.28 9.23 9.56
N LEU A 180 10.99 9.27 9.90
CA LEU A 180 10.50 9.95 11.10
C LEU A 180 10.39 9.05 12.32
N ASP A 181 9.97 7.80 12.13
CA ASP A 181 9.73 6.86 13.23
C ASP A 181 10.03 5.42 12.77
N CYS A 182 10.37 4.57 13.75
CA CYS A 182 10.59 3.14 13.57
C CYS A 182 10.00 2.40 14.77
N ARG A 183 9.09 1.45 14.53
CA ARG A 183 8.50 0.64 15.61
C ARG A 183 8.54 -0.83 15.29
N GLU A 184 8.79 -1.62 16.33
CA GLU A 184 8.74 -3.07 16.23
C GLU A 184 7.32 -3.58 16.47
N LEU A 185 6.87 -4.48 15.60
CA LEU A 185 5.63 -5.21 15.75
C LEU A 185 5.90 -6.71 15.72
N LEU A 186 5.42 -7.43 16.73
CA LEU A 186 5.47 -8.89 16.73
C LEU A 186 4.28 -9.44 15.95
N ILE A 187 4.57 -10.09 14.85
CA ILE A 187 3.56 -10.78 14.02
C ILE A 187 3.76 -12.29 14.08
N SER A 188 2.70 -13.05 13.85
CA SER A 188 2.76 -14.51 13.92
C SER A 188 2.08 -15.14 12.69
N PRO A 189 2.56 -14.87 11.46
CA PRO A 189 2.03 -15.52 10.27
C PRO A 189 2.32 -17.02 10.33
N GLY A 190 1.30 -17.85 10.10
CA GLY A 190 1.44 -19.31 10.13
C GLY A 190 1.88 -19.89 11.48
N GLY A 191 1.76 -19.14 12.59
CA GLY A 191 2.14 -19.57 13.93
C GLY A 191 3.61 -19.33 14.31
N GLN A 192 4.46 -18.93 13.40
CA GLN A 192 5.84 -18.52 13.67
C GLN A 192 5.88 -17.02 14.06
N ARG A 193 6.64 -16.70 15.12
CA ARG A 193 6.79 -15.31 15.55
C ARG A 193 7.88 -14.63 14.73
N PHE A 194 7.53 -13.49 14.13
CA PHE A 194 8.45 -12.62 13.41
C PHE A 194 8.43 -11.23 14.03
N ARG A 195 9.59 -10.61 14.06
CA ARG A 195 9.75 -9.22 14.41
C ARG A 195 9.73 -8.42 13.10
N LEU A 196 8.75 -7.55 12.96
CA LEU A 196 8.61 -6.64 11.83
C LEU A 196 8.96 -5.24 12.30
N GLU A 197 9.85 -4.56 11.60
CA GLU A 197 10.13 -3.15 11.81
C GLU A 197 9.28 -2.32 10.87
N MET A 198 8.40 -1.52 11.42
CA MET A 198 7.54 -0.60 10.69
C MET A 198 8.16 0.78 10.68
N TYR A 199 8.14 1.44 9.54
CA TYR A 199 8.76 2.74 9.31
C TYR A 199 7.73 3.75 8.83
N LEU A 200 7.82 4.97 9.36
CA LEU A 200 7.16 6.16 8.83
C LEU A 200 8.21 7.05 8.17
N TYR A 201 8.01 7.36 6.90
CA TYR A 201 8.83 8.29 6.15
C TYR A 201 8.04 9.52 5.75
N GLU A 202 8.70 10.68 5.66
CA GLU A 202 8.15 11.89 5.04
C GLU A 202 8.95 12.32 3.82
N TYR A 203 8.28 13.01 2.92
CA TYR A 203 8.89 13.74 1.81
C TYR A 203 8.45 15.20 1.86
N ASN A 204 9.43 16.12 1.81
CA ASN A 204 9.21 17.57 1.76
C ASN A 204 9.44 18.06 0.32
N PHE A 205 8.54 18.92 -0.21
CA PHE A 205 8.57 19.41 -1.58
C PHE A 205 9.44 20.65 -1.78
#